data_fee9c931079979a4b0121ce9aecab2ba
#
_entry.id   fee9c931079979a4b0121ce9aecab2ba
#
_cell.length_a   1.000
_cell.length_b   1.000
_cell.length_c   1.000
_cell.angle_alpha   90.00
_cell.angle_beta   90.00
_cell.angle_gamma   90.00
#
_symmetry.space_group_name_H-M   'P 1'
#
loop_
_entity.id
_entity.type
_entity.pdbx_description
1 polymer ?
#
loop_
_entity_poly.entity_id
_entity_poly.type
_entity_poly.pdbx_seq_one_letter_code
_entity_poly.pdbx_strand_id
1 'polypeptide(L)'
;LVVVRLLTPEDYGLMAKVSVVCAIAAAIAEFGLEAAIVRWAELARDDLRKLYGVSLLFGAAITLVVAASAPLFALLFHEPRMTWPVACASLQIVIASVAVVPSALWTRELTFRPLAKIEMVVGIVSIAVTVLLAYLGMGVWSLVIGMLAG
;
A
#
# COMPACT_ATOMS: atom_id res chain seq x y z
N LEU A 1 -20.17 6.59 -5.54
CA LEU A 1 -21.11 6.77 -6.68
C LEU A 1 -20.55 7.68 -7.78
N VAL A 2 -19.81 8.77 -7.43
CA VAL A 2 -19.22 9.70 -8.43
C VAL A 2 -18.14 9.02 -9.26
N VAL A 3 -17.21 8.34 -8.63
CA VAL A 3 -16.07 7.65 -9.28
C VAL A 3 -16.56 6.55 -10.23
N VAL A 4 -17.64 5.82 -9.87
CA VAL A 4 -18.26 4.76 -10.70
C VAL A 4 -18.81 5.28 -12.02
N ARG A 5 -19.19 6.57 -12.09
CA ARG A 5 -19.69 7.19 -13.33
C ARG A 5 -18.58 7.74 -14.22
N LEU A 6 -17.40 7.97 -13.66
CA LEU A 6 -16.27 8.60 -14.35
C LEU A 6 -15.26 7.57 -14.89
N LEU A 7 -15.21 6.37 -14.31
CA LEU A 7 -14.33 5.29 -14.75
C LEU A 7 -15.11 4.22 -15.53
N THR A 8 -14.41 3.57 -16.44
CA THR A 8 -14.98 2.43 -17.19
C THR A 8 -14.99 1.16 -16.32
N PRO A 9 -15.92 0.22 -16.54
CA PRO A 9 -15.88 -1.09 -15.88
C PRO A 9 -14.56 -1.85 -16.08
N GLU A 10 -13.90 -1.62 -17.21
CA GLU A 10 -12.58 -2.19 -17.53
C GLU A 10 -11.49 -1.65 -16.60
N ASP A 11 -11.51 -0.35 -16.27
CA ASP A 11 -10.56 0.27 -15.35
C ASP A 11 -10.70 -0.29 -13.93
N TYR A 12 -11.93 -0.55 -13.49
CA TYR A 12 -12.18 -1.22 -12.21
C TYR A 12 -11.70 -2.67 -12.20
N GLY A 13 -11.95 -3.40 -13.27
CA GLY A 13 -11.48 -4.78 -13.43
C GLY A 13 -9.96 -4.87 -13.39
N LEU A 14 -9.28 -3.93 -14.06
CA LEU A 14 -7.82 -3.85 -14.06
C LEU A 14 -7.30 -3.50 -12.66
N MET A 15 -7.89 -2.51 -11.99
CA MET A 15 -7.48 -2.12 -10.64
C MET A 15 -7.73 -3.24 -9.62
N ALA A 16 -8.79 -4.01 -9.75
CA ALA A 16 -9.04 -5.18 -8.90
C ALA A 16 -7.91 -6.21 -9.01
N LYS A 17 -7.42 -6.50 -10.23
CA LYS A 17 -6.27 -7.38 -10.45
C LYS A 17 -5.00 -6.82 -9.82
N VAL A 18 -4.73 -5.52 -10.01
CA VAL A 18 -3.58 -4.81 -9.41
C VAL A 18 -3.64 -4.89 -7.88
N SER A 19 -4.81 -4.62 -7.29
CA SER A 19 -5.01 -4.65 -5.84
C SER A 19 -4.75 -6.04 -5.25
N VAL A 20 -5.17 -7.11 -5.93
CA VAL A 20 -4.90 -8.49 -5.48
C VAL A 20 -3.41 -8.77 -5.44
N VAL A 21 -2.67 -8.40 -6.50
CA VAL A 21 -1.21 -8.59 -6.55
C VAL A 21 -0.52 -7.82 -5.41
N CYS A 22 -0.89 -6.54 -5.23
CA CYS A 22 -0.31 -5.70 -4.17
C CYS A 22 -0.71 -6.19 -2.78
N ALA A 23 -1.94 -6.65 -2.56
CA ALA A 23 -2.38 -7.17 -1.27
C ALA A 23 -1.62 -8.44 -0.85
N ILE A 24 -1.39 -9.37 -1.78
CA ILE A 24 -0.59 -10.57 -1.52
C ILE A 24 0.85 -10.17 -1.18
N ALA A 25 1.44 -9.26 -1.94
CA ALA A 25 2.79 -8.79 -1.72
C ALA A 25 2.94 -8.04 -0.39
N ALA A 26 1.97 -7.19 -0.03
CA ALA A 26 1.91 -6.50 1.25
C ALA A 26 1.79 -7.48 2.42
N ALA A 27 0.91 -8.47 2.31
CA ALA A 27 0.78 -9.52 3.33
C ALA A 27 2.10 -10.28 3.57
N ILE A 28 2.87 -10.54 2.51
CA ILE A 28 4.20 -11.15 2.63
C ILE A 28 5.19 -10.17 3.29
N ALA A 29 5.13 -8.88 2.95
CA ALA A 29 6.00 -7.84 3.51
C ALA A 29 5.77 -7.63 5.01
N GLU A 30 4.53 -7.70 5.45
CA GLU A 30 4.13 -7.51 6.85
C GLU A 30 4.28 -8.80 7.69
N PHE A 31 4.45 -9.96 7.03
CA PHE A 31 4.41 -11.27 7.67
C PHE A 31 5.49 -11.40 8.76
N GLY A 32 5.02 -11.37 10.01
CA GLY A 32 5.87 -11.62 11.19
C GLY A 32 6.52 -10.38 11.81
N LEU A 33 6.66 -9.24 11.12
CA LEU A 33 7.28 -8.03 11.69
C LEU A 33 6.42 -7.41 12.78
N GLU A 34 5.13 -7.21 12.53
CA GLU A 34 4.20 -6.66 13.51
C GLU A 34 4.08 -7.58 14.73
N ALA A 35 3.92 -8.89 14.50
CA ALA A 35 3.85 -9.88 15.58
C ALA A 35 5.16 -9.96 16.39
N ALA A 36 6.31 -9.76 15.77
CA ALA A 36 7.60 -9.73 16.46
C ALA A 36 7.72 -8.50 17.37
N ILE A 37 7.34 -7.32 16.87
CA ILE A 37 7.39 -6.05 17.62
C ILE A 37 6.47 -6.09 18.83
N VAL A 38 5.25 -6.63 18.67
CA VAL A 38 4.27 -6.73 19.76
C VAL A 38 4.71 -7.73 20.84
N ARG A 39 5.40 -8.79 20.46
CA ARG A 39 5.86 -9.84 21.40
C ARG A 39 7.12 -9.47 22.19
N TRP A 40 7.95 -8.58 21.70
CA TRP A 40 9.16 -8.18 22.43
C TRP A 40 8.81 -7.23 23.58
N ALA A 41 9.03 -7.74 24.81
CA ALA A 41 8.63 -7.05 26.04
C ALA A 41 9.47 -5.80 26.33
N GLU A 42 10.76 -5.78 25.96
CA GLU A 42 11.68 -4.66 26.17
C GLU A 42 12.38 -4.31 24.85
N LEU A 43 11.92 -3.24 24.20
CA LEU A 43 12.55 -2.69 22.99
C LEU A 43 13.36 -1.45 23.38
N ALA A 44 14.68 -1.57 23.35
CA ALA A 44 15.57 -0.41 23.43
C ALA A 44 15.40 0.47 22.16
N ARG A 45 15.72 1.76 22.28
CA ARG A 45 15.65 2.69 21.12
C ARG A 45 16.50 2.26 19.94
N ASP A 46 17.63 1.61 20.21
CA ASP A 46 18.54 1.10 19.18
C ASP A 46 17.95 -0.11 18.43
N ASP A 47 17.17 -0.94 19.12
CA ASP A 47 16.49 -2.09 18.49
C ASP A 47 15.33 -1.62 17.60
N LEU A 48 14.63 -0.57 18.00
CA LEU A 48 13.61 0.07 17.16
C LEU A 48 14.20 0.61 15.85
N ARG A 49 15.38 1.24 15.91
CA ARG A 49 16.07 1.73 14.71
C ARG A 49 16.46 0.59 13.77
N LYS A 50 16.96 -0.52 14.32
CA LYS A 50 17.30 -1.70 13.54
C LYS A 50 16.07 -2.35 12.89
N LEU A 51 14.99 -2.50 13.66
CA LEU A 51 13.72 -3.02 13.15
C LEU A 51 13.14 -2.15 12.04
N TYR A 52 13.19 -0.83 12.21
CA TYR A 52 12.77 0.11 11.18
C TYR A 52 13.61 -0.04 9.90
N GLY A 53 14.92 -0.15 10.04
CA GLY A 53 15.83 -0.39 8.90
C GLY A 53 15.52 -1.71 8.18
N VAL A 54 15.31 -2.79 8.94
CA VAL A 54 14.96 -4.11 8.39
C VAL A 54 13.60 -4.06 7.68
N SER A 55 12.58 -3.45 8.30
CA SER A 55 11.26 -3.28 7.69
C SER A 55 11.33 -2.54 6.36
N LEU A 56 12.08 -1.43 6.33
CA LEU A 56 12.25 -0.63 5.12
C LEU A 56 12.99 -1.37 4.02
N LEU A 57 14.08 -2.07 4.35
CA LEU A 57 14.84 -2.88 3.41
C LEU A 57 13.99 -4.02 2.84
N PHE A 58 13.24 -4.70 3.69
CA PHE A 58 12.37 -5.80 3.29
C PHE A 58 11.22 -5.31 2.40
N GLY A 59 10.56 -4.22 2.79
CA GLY A 59 9.53 -3.56 1.98
C GLY A 59 10.07 -3.09 0.62
N ALA A 60 11.27 -2.48 0.59
CA ALA A 60 11.91 -2.06 -0.64
C ALA A 60 12.27 -3.26 -1.55
N ALA A 61 12.78 -4.36 -0.97
CA ALA A 61 13.11 -5.57 -1.71
C ALA A 61 11.84 -6.18 -2.36
N ILE A 62 10.75 -6.30 -1.60
CA ILE A 62 9.46 -6.81 -2.11
C ILE A 62 8.91 -5.89 -3.19
N THR A 63 8.93 -4.58 -2.98
CA THR A 63 8.51 -3.60 -4.00
C THR A 63 9.28 -3.79 -5.29
N LEU A 64 10.60 -3.97 -5.21
CA LEU A 64 11.46 -4.16 -6.38
C LEU A 64 11.14 -5.48 -7.10
N VAL A 65 10.91 -6.55 -6.35
CA VAL A 65 10.49 -7.85 -6.92
C VAL A 65 9.14 -7.73 -7.61
N VAL A 66 8.14 -7.09 -6.99
CA VAL A 66 6.81 -6.89 -7.57
C VAL A 66 6.89 -6.00 -8.81
N ALA A 67 7.63 -4.89 -8.75
CA ALA A 67 7.82 -4.00 -9.90
C ALA A 67 8.53 -4.71 -11.06
N ALA A 68 9.56 -5.51 -10.78
CA ALA A 68 10.26 -6.30 -11.79
C ALA A 68 9.40 -7.42 -12.39
N SER A 69 8.49 -7.99 -11.59
CA SER A 69 7.54 -9.02 -12.05
C SER A 69 6.28 -8.44 -12.70
N ALA A 70 6.09 -7.12 -12.72
CA ALA A 70 4.92 -6.47 -13.34
C ALA A 70 4.66 -6.91 -14.79
N PRO A 71 5.66 -7.04 -15.70
CA PRO A 71 5.42 -7.56 -17.04
C PRO A 71 4.96 -9.02 -17.06
N LEU A 72 5.41 -9.83 -16.09
CA LEU A 72 4.97 -11.22 -15.96
C LEU A 72 3.49 -11.29 -15.56
N PHE A 73 3.03 -10.44 -14.63
CA PHE A 73 1.62 -10.32 -14.28
C PHE A 73 0.78 -9.85 -15.47
N ALA A 74 1.28 -8.88 -16.25
CA ALA A 74 0.61 -8.41 -17.46
C ALA A 74 0.40 -9.53 -18.48
N LEU A 75 1.39 -10.42 -18.65
CA LEU A 75 1.29 -11.59 -19.50
C LEU A 75 0.30 -12.63 -18.94
N LEU A 76 0.38 -12.92 -17.65
CA LEU A 76 -0.48 -13.89 -16.97
C LEU A 76 -1.97 -13.51 -17.04
N PHE A 77 -2.26 -12.24 -16.87
CA PHE A 77 -3.63 -11.72 -16.92
C PHE A 77 -4.08 -11.30 -18.32
N HIS A 78 -3.22 -11.46 -19.34
CA HIS A 78 -3.45 -11.04 -20.73
C HIS A 78 -3.83 -9.57 -20.87
N GLU A 79 -3.26 -8.71 -20.03
CA GLU A 79 -3.55 -7.28 -19.91
C GLU A 79 -2.26 -6.43 -19.94
N PRO A 80 -1.74 -6.06 -21.13
CA PRO A 80 -0.50 -5.29 -21.25
C PRO A 80 -0.55 -3.95 -20.50
N ARG A 81 -1.76 -3.38 -20.35
CA ARG A 81 -1.99 -2.11 -19.62
C ARG A 81 -1.74 -2.21 -18.12
N MET A 82 -1.62 -3.44 -17.57
CA MET A 82 -1.44 -3.70 -16.14
C MET A 82 0.00 -3.43 -15.67
N THR A 83 1.00 -3.48 -16.55
CA THR A 83 2.43 -3.38 -16.20
C THR A 83 2.74 -2.13 -15.37
N TRP A 84 2.41 -0.95 -15.88
CA TRP A 84 2.69 0.32 -15.20
C TRP A 84 1.88 0.51 -13.91
N PRO A 85 0.56 0.25 -13.89
CA PRO A 85 -0.22 0.29 -12.65
C PRO A 85 0.31 -0.61 -11.54
N VAL A 86 0.75 -1.84 -11.84
CA VAL A 86 1.35 -2.76 -10.86
C VAL A 86 2.68 -2.20 -10.33
N ALA A 87 3.56 -1.74 -11.23
CA ALA A 87 4.84 -1.18 -10.85
C ALA A 87 4.70 0.07 -9.98
N CYS A 88 3.76 0.97 -10.30
CA CYS A 88 3.50 2.15 -9.48
C CYS A 88 2.79 1.80 -8.17
N ALA A 89 1.79 0.92 -8.19
CA ALA A 89 1.07 0.50 -6.99
C ALA A 89 1.98 -0.25 -6.01
N SER A 90 3.01 -0.96 -6.48
CA SER A 90 3.97 -1.63 -5.61
C SER A 90 4.74 -0.66 -4.67
N LEU A 91 4.85 0.62 -5.01
CA LEU A 91 5.43 1.65 -4.13
C LEU A 91 4.68 1.79 -2.81
N GLN A 92 3.39 1.43 -2.77
CA GLN A 92 2.61 1.41 -1.53
C GLN A 92 3.24 0.48 -0.49
N ILE A 93 3.88 -0.62 -0.90
CA ILE A 93 4.51 -1.57 0.00
C ILE A 93 5.66 -0.91 0.78
N VAL A 94 6.48 -0.09 0.12
CA VAL A 94 7.52 0.69 0.82
C VAL A 94 6.91 1.74 1.73
N ILE A 95 5.87 2.44 1.27
CA ILE A 95 5.18 3.46 2.08
C ILE A 95 4.58 2.81 3.33
N ALA A 96 3.90 1.67 3.18
CA ALA A 96 3.37 0.90 4.30
C ALA A 96 4.47 0.44 5.27
N SER A 97 5.64 0.02 4.76
CA SER A 97 6.78 -0.39 5.59
C SER A 97 7.29 0.72 6.52
N VAL A 98 7.15 1.98 6.12
CA VAL A 98 7.48 3.15 6.97
C VAL A 98 6.52 3.24 8.16
N ALA A 99 5.26 2.86 7.98
CA ALA A 99 4.22 2.95 9.00
C ALA A 99 4.20 1.75 9.96
N VAL A 100 4.81 0.60 9.61
CA VAL A 100 4.76 -0.64 10.41
C VAL A 100 5.24 -0.42 11.84
N VAL A 101 6.39 0.20 12.04
CA VAL A 101 6.95 0.39 13.39
C VAL A 101 6.15 1.38 14.23
N PRO A 102 5.77 2.56 13.73
CA PRO A 102 4.91 3.48 14.49
C PRO A 102 3.55 2.87 14.82
N SER A 103 2.90 2.18 13.89
CA SER A 103 1.59 1.55 14.12
C SER A 103 1.67 0.46 15.18
N ALA A 104 2.70 -0.40 15.13
CA ALA A 104 2.92 -1.44 16.12
C ALA A 104 3.16 -0.86 17.54
N LEU A 105 3.88 0.25 17.66
CA LEU A 105 4.08 0.93 18.95
C LEU A 105 2.79 1.49 19.52
N TRP A 106 1.95 2.14 18.70
CA TRP A 106 0.66 2.65 19.14
C TRP A 106 -0.32 1.53 19.51
N THR A 107 -0.29 0.42 18.78
CA THR A 107 -1.07 -0.78 19.12
C THR A 107 -0.64 -1.35 20.46
N ARG A 108 0.67 -1.37 20.74
CA ARG A 108 1.23 -1.82 22.03
C ARG A 108 0.81 -0.93 23.20
N GLU A 109 0.76 0.39 23.00
CA GLU A 109 0.35 1.36 24.00
C GLU A 109 -1.18 1.45 24.17
N LEU A 110 -1.95 0.66 23.42
CA LEU A 110 -3.43 0.68 23.40
C LEU A 110 -4.02 2.07 23.11
N THR A 111 -3.23 2.95 22.49
CA THR A 111 -3.63 4.31 22.13
C THR A 111 -4.20 4.35 20.71
N PHE A 112 -5.42 3.82 20.54
CA PHE A 112 -6.08 3.74 19.23
C PHE A 112 -6.62 5.08 18.71
N ARG A 113 -6.82 6.08 19.59
CA ARG A 113 -7.41 7.37 19.18
C ARG A 113 -6.58 8.16 18.17
N PRO A 114 -5.24 8.33 18.30
CA PRO A 114 -4.45 9.01 17.31
C PRO A 114 -4.36 8.22 16.00
N LEU A 115 -4.24 6.89 16.08
CA LEU A 115 -4.19 6.02 14.91
C LEU A 115 -5.47 6.15 14.06
N ALA A 116 -6.64 6.04 14.68
CA ALA A 116 -7.93 6.18 14.01
C ALA A 116 -8.11 7.58 13.37
N LYS A 117 -7.59 8.65 14.00
CA LYS A 117 -7.63 10.00 13.42
C LYS A 117 -6.75 10.11 12.18
N ILE A 118 -5.55 9.54 12.21
CA ILE A 118 -4.62 9.55 11.07
C ILE A 118 -5.23 8.76 9.92
N GLU A 119 -5.71 7.54 10.17
CA GLU A 119 -6.37 6.71 9.15
C GLU A 119 -7.58 7.41 8.54
N MET A 120 -8.37 8.11 9.34
CA MET A 120 -9.52 8.85 8.86
C MET A 120 -9.10 10.03 7.96
N VAL A 121 -8.08 10.79 8.35
CA VAL A 121 -7.56 11.91 7.53
C VAL A 121 -6.95 11.38 6.24
N VAL A 122 -6.11 10.35 6.32
CA VAL A 122 -5.49 9.69 5.18
C VAL A 122 -6.55 9.12 4.23
N GLY A 123 -7.58 8.46 4.75
CA GLY A 123 -8.70 7.97 3.94
C GLY A 123 -9.47 9.08 3.23
N ILE A 124 -9.75 10.20 3.91
CA ILE A 124 -10.41 11.37 3.31
C ILE A 124 -9.55 11.97 2.20
N VAL A 125 -8.25 12.12 2.43
CA VAL A 125 -7.30 12.64 1.44
C VAL A 125 -7.22 11.72 0.23
N SER A 126 -7.10 10.41 0.45
CA SER A 126 -7.08 9.39 -0.61
C SER A 126 -8.32 9.45 -1.49
N ILE A 127 -9.50 9.52 -0.86
CA ILE A 127 -10.79 9.65 -1.59
C ILE A 127 -10.83 10.96 -2.37
N ALA A 128 -10.44 12.09 -1.77
CA ALA A 128 -10.44 13.40 -2.42
C ALA A 128 -9.51 13.42 -3.64
N VAL A 129 -8.30 12.87 -3.51
CA VAL A 129 -7.33 12.75 -4.60
C VAL A 129 -7.87 11.86 -5.72
N THR A 130 -8.44 10.69 -5.36
CA THR A 130 -9.04 9.78 -6.33
C THR A 130 -10.16 10.44 -7.13
N VAL A 131 -11.09 11.13 -6.45
CA VAL A 131 -12.20 11.82 -7.09
C VAL A 131 -11.71 12.94 -8.00
N LEU A 132 -10.75 13.74 -7.53
CA LEU A 132 -10.19 14.85 -8.31
C LEU A 132 -9.53 14.34 -9.60
N LEU A 133 -8.69 13.31 -9.49
CA LEU A 133 -7.98 12.74 -10.64
C LEU A 133 -8.94 12.00 -11.60
N ALA A 134 -9.97 11.35 -11.07
CA ALA A 134 -11.03 10.77 -11.89
C ALA A 134 -11.79 11.84 -12.68
N TYR A 135 -12.03 13.00 -12.07
CA TYR A 135 -12.67 14.13 -12.74
C TYR A 135 -11.81 14.71 -13.85
N LEU A 136 -10.49 14.65 -13.69
CA LEU A 136 -9.51 15.03 -14.73
C LEU A 136 -9.38 13.99 -15.86
N GLY A 137 -10.12 12.89 -15.80
CA GLY A 137 -10.14 11.86 -16.85
C GLY A 137 -8.93 10.93 -16.85
N MET A 138 -8.19 10.81 -15.75
CA MET A 138 -6.99 9.98 -15.67
C MET A 138 -7.26 8.47 -15.59
N GLY A 139 -8.53 8.02 -15.62
CA GLY A 139 -8.90 6.61 -15.64
C GLY A 139 -8.25 5.81 -14.50
N VAL A 140 -7.59 4.69 -14.81
CA VAL A 140 -6.92 3.79 -13.84
C VAL A 140 -5.93 4.53 -12.94
N TRP A 141 -5.24 5.56 -13.46
CA TRP A 141 -4.24 6.33 -12.70
C TRP A 141 -4.83 7.07 -11.50
N SER A 142 -6.10 7.47 -11.58
CA SER A 142 -6.78 8.09 -10.43
C SER A 142 -6.88 7.13 -9.24
N LEU A 143 -7.10 5.84 -9.50
CA LEU A 143 -7.18 4.81 -8.48
C LEU A 143 -5.79 4.45 -7.92
N VAL A 144 -4.78 4.33 -8.80
CA VAL A 144 -3.39 4.05 -8.39
C VAL A 144 -2.84 5.17 -7.50
N ILE A 145 -2.99 6.42 -7.91
CA ILE A 145 -2.50 7.56 -7.12
C ILE A 145 -3.32 7.72 -5.83
N GLY A 146 -4.63 7.49 -5.89
CA GLY A 146 -5.49 7.48 -4.70
C GLY A 146 -5.06 6.41 -3.69
N MET A 147 -4.69 5.22 -4.17
CA MET A 147 -4.15 4.15 -3.36
C MET A 147 -2.80 4.50 -2.72
N LEU A 148 -1.93 5.22 -3.43
CA LEU A 148 -0.63 5.69 -2.91
C LEU A 148 -0.78 6.84 -1.90
N ALA A 149 -1.87 7.59 -1.96
CA ALA A 149 -2.18 8.68 -1.04
C ALA A 149 -2.85 8.20 0.26
N GLY A 150 -3.26 6.93 0.33
CA GLY A 150 -3.91 6.26 1.47
C GLY A 150 -2.98 5.28 2.14
#